data_21d2971c6c924388857f829154f4e213
#
_entry.id   21d2971c6c924388857f829154f4e213
#
_cell.length_a   1.000
_cell.length_b   1.000
_cell.length_c   1.000
_cell.angle_alpha   90.00
_cell.angle_beta   90.00
_cell.angle_gamma   90.00
#
_symmetry.space_group_name_H-M   'P 1'
#
loop_
_entity.id
_entity.type
_entity.pdbx_description
1 polymer ?
#
loop_
_entity_poly.entity_id
_entity_poly.type
_entity_poly.pdbx_seq_one_letter_code
_entity_poly.pdbx_strand_id
1 'polypeptide(L)'
;MLDSSNDTVAILYDIENAPIEMLQYTIDIAQRYQPCRMIVVSDWEAHPDQKRWDRLMESPDFTFRQISRTFLGKNSLDSALYDSAQILYQEGVRKYFIITTDSDFVRIAESLNAEDPSYIIGIGTKQASEDLRNAYNEFFVYPPPTEKEQKAARKKREKKTEENVAKKKATEEKTAKNNAKV
;
A
#
# COMPACT_ATOMS: atom_id res chain seq x y z
N MET A 1 -25.53 17.14 -6.55
CA MET A 1 -24.82 16.11 -5.78
C MET A 1 -23.49 15.91 -6.46
N LEU A 2 -22.41 16.37 -5.87
CA LEU A 2 -21.08 16.12 -6.37
C LEU A 2 -20.74 14.68 -6.01
N ASP A 3 -20.72 13.81 -6.98
CA ASP A 3 -20.19 12.45 -6.84
C ASP A 3 -18.66 12.55 -6.71
N SER A 4 -18.22 12.97 -5.53
CA SER A 4 -16.81 13.20 -5.23
C SER A 4 -16.06 11.92 -4.86
N SER A 5 -16.75 10.79 -4.81
CA SER A 5 -16.18 9.53 -4.33
C SER A 5 -15.14 8.93 -5.26
N ASN A 6 -15.21 9.20 -6.55
CA ASN A 6 -14.32 8.59 -7.53
C ASN A 6 -12.95 9.29 -7.68
N ASP A 7 -12.83 10.53 -7.21
CA ASP A 7 -11.66 11.39 -7.47
C ASP A 7 -10.78 11.61 -6.24
N THR A 8 -11.16 11.06 -5.09
CA THR A 8 -10.43 11.23 -3.84
C THR A 8 -9.59 10.00 -3.51
N VAL A 9 -8.33 10.24 -3.21
CA VAL A 9 -7.38 9.24 -2.72
C VAL A 9 -7.02 9.58 -1.28
N ALA A 10 -7.13 8.62 -0.37
CA ALA A 10 -6.65 8.77 0.99
C ALA A 10 -5.25 8.18 1.13
N ILE A 11 -4.37 8.89 1.81
CA ILE A 11 -3.04 8.43 2.21
C ILE A 11 -3.03 8.30 3.72
N LEU A 12 -2.94 7.08 4.22
CA LEU A 12 -2.79 6.79 5.65
C LEU A 12 -1.30 6.65 5.94
N TYR A 13 -0.76 7.60 6.67
CA TYR A 13 0.68 7.70 6.90
C TYR A 13 1.04 7.39 8.34
N ASP A 14 1.71 6.27 8.52
CA ASP A 14 2.32 5.85 9.79
C ASP A 14 3.61 6.62 10.05
N ILE A 15 3.47 7.83 10.59
CA ILE A 15 4.58 8.77 10.81
C ILE A 15 5.60 8.27 11.85
N GLU A 16 5.21 7.34 12.73
CA GLU A 16 6.09 6.78 13.75
C GLU A 16 7.05 5.74 13.18
N ASN A 17 6.62 4.99 12.15
CA ASN A 17 7.38 3.86 11.60
C ASN A 17 7.83 4.06 10.15
N ALA A 18 7.43 5.14 9.49
CA ALA A 18 7.82 5.41 8.11
C ALA A 18 8.42 6.81 7.95
N PRO A 19 9.57 6.96 7.27
CA PRO A 19 10.21 8.26 7.07
C PRO A 19 9.43 9.13 6.07
N ILE A 20 9.63 10.46 6.16
CA ILE A 20 8.95 11.44 5.28
C ILE A 20 9.22 11.19 3.80
N GLU A 21 10.38 10.65 3.47
CA GLU A 21 10.77 10.34 2.11
C GLU A 21 9.83 9.28 1.48
N MET A 22 9.26 8.39 2.29
CA MET A 22 8.21 7.46 1.83
C MET A 22 6.91 8.17 1.52
N LEU A 23 6.54 9.20 2.29
CA LEU A 23 5.36 10.02 1.99
C LEU A 23 5.56 10.77 0.68
N GLN A 24 6.70 11.41 0.46
CA GLN A 24 7.00 12.10 -0.80
C GLN A 24 6.94 11.14 -1.98
N TYR A 25 7.56 9.97 -1.86
CA TYR A 25 7.51 8.93 -2.87
C TYR A 25 6.08 8.46 -3.17
N THR A 26 5.24 8.35 -2.13
CA THR A 26 3.83 7.97 -2.27
C THR A 26 3.05 9.02 -3.01
N ILE A 27 3.26 10.29 -2.70
CA ILE A 27 2.63 11.42 -3.38
C ILE A 27 2.98 11.42 -4.87
N ASP A 28 4.23 11.19 -5.21
CA ASP A 28 4.69 11.12 -6.60
C ASP A 28 4.02 9.95 -7.38
N ILE A 29 3.76 8.83 -6.68
CA ILE A 29 3.00 7.72 -7.26
C ILE A 29 1.52 8.07 -7.37
N ALA A 30 0.91 8.62 -6.33
CA ALA A 30 -0.50 8.94 -6.27
C ALA A 30 -0.92 9.94 -7.37
N GLN A 31 -0.05 10.88 -7.72
CA GLN A 31 -0.27 11.83 -8.81
C GLN A 31 -0.44 11.16 -10.19
N ARG A 32 -0.05 9.90 -10.35
CA ARG A 32 -0.27 9.13 -11.58
C ARG A 32 -1.71 8.65 -11.73
N TYR A 33 -2.47 8.61 -10.64
CA TYR A 33 -3.88 8.22 -10.60
C TYR A 33 -4.75 9.47 -10.69
N GLN A 34 -4.96 9.98 -11.91
CA GLN A 34 -5.71 11.22 -12.19
C GLN A 34 -7.22 10.96 -12.33
N PRO A 35 -8.06 11.98 -12.06
CA PRO A 35 -7.84 13.18 -11.26
C PRO A 35 -7.77 12.83 -9.77
N CYS A 36 -7.00 13.55 -8.98
CA CYS A 36 -6.67 13.12 -7.64
C CYS A 36 -6.71 14.26 -6.64
N ARG A 37 -7.72 14.27 -5.78
CA ARG A 37 -7.67 14.99 -4.51
C ARG A 37 -7.07 14.05 -3.48
N MET A 38 -6.02 14.47 -2.81
CA MET A 38 -5.35 13.65 -1.81
C MET A 38 -5.70 14.13 -0.41
N ILE A 39 -6.19 13.20 0.42
CA ILE A 39 -6.36 13.42 1.86
C ILE A 39 -5.25 12.64 2.55
N VAL A 40 -4.32 13.35 3.17
CA VAL A 40 -3.21 12.72 3.91
C VAL A 40 -3.51 12.75 5.39
N VAL A 41 -3.63 11.57 5.97
CA VAL A 41 -4.01 11.37 7.37
C VAL A 41 -2.82 10.90 8.17
N SER A 42 -2.48 11.62 9.22
CA SER A 42 -1.45 11.22 10.19
C SER A 42 -1.54 12.03 11.49
N ASP A 43 -0.65 11.75 12.42
CA ASP A 43 -0.48 12.54 13.64
C ASP A 43 0.55 13.66 13.44
N TRP A 44 0.12 14.71 12.75
CA TRP A 44 0.97 15.83 12.40
C TRP A 44 1.43 16.65 13.62
N GLU A 45 0.58 16.74 14.67
CA GLU A 45 0.86 17.51 15.88
C GLU A 45 1.91 16.85 16.77
N ALA A 46 1.98 15.52 16.77
CA ALA A 46 2.95 14.78 17.56
C ALA A 46 4.39 14.86 17.01
N HIS A 47 4.55 15.31 15.77
CA HIS A 47 5.83 15.39 15.08
C HIS A 47 6.12 16.82 14.61
N PRO A 48 6.64 17.68 15.48
CA PRO A 48 6.79 19.11 15.26
C PRO A 48 7.86 19.51 14.23
N ASP A 49 8.45 18.56 13.54
CA ASP A 49 9.38 18.85 12.42
C ASP A 49 8.62 19.43 11.20
N GLN A 50 7.77 20.40 11.49
CA GLN A 50 6.82 21.04 10.57
C GLN A 50 7.46 21.60 9.32
N LYS A 51 8.71 22.08 9.41
CA LYS A 51 9.43 22.63 8.24
C LYS A 51 9.56 21.65 7.06
N ARG A 52 9.48 20.35 7.34
CA ARG A 52 9.51 19.31 6.30
C ARG A 52 8.16 19.16 5.59
N TRP A 53 7.08 19.52 6.29
CA TRP A 53 5.70 19.40 5.79
C TRP A 53 5.23 20.67 5.09
N ASP A 54 5.82 21.85 5.43
CA ASP A 54 5.35 23.16 4.95
C ASP A 54 5.17 23.19 3.44
N ARG A 55 6.14 22.65 2.69
CA ARG A 55 6.05 22.59 1.22
C ARG A 55 4.92 21.70 0.71
N LEU A 56 4.61 20.61 1.42
CA LEU A 56 3.53 19.72 1.04
C LEU A 56 2.18 20.32 1.41
N MET A 57 2.11 21.04 2.54
CA MET A 57 0.89 21.71 3.01
C MET A 57 0.49 22.90 2.13
N GLU A 58 1.41 23.49 1.39
CA GLU A 58 1.13 24.59 0.47
C GLU A 58 0.44 24.13 -0.83
N SER A 59 0.41 22.84 -1.14
CA SER A 59 -0.21 22.34 -2.35
C SER A 59 -1.75 22.34 -2.24
N PRO A 60 -2.47 22.98 -3.19
CA PRO A 60 -3.93 23.06 -3.14
C PRO A 60 -4.63 21.70 -3.36
N ASP A 61 -3.91 20.72 -3.89
CA ASP A 61 -4.45 19.39 -4.19
C ASP A 61 -4.42 18.46 -2.99
N PHE A 62 -3.84 18.91 -1.85
CA PHE A 62 -3.71 18.13 -0.63
C PHE A 62 -4.54 18.67 0.51
N THR A 63 -5.21 17.77 1.20
CA THR A 63 -5.83 18.05 2.50
C THR A 63 -5.09 17.24 3.56
N PHE A 64 -4.51 17.92 4.53
CA PHE A 64 -3.89 17.26 5.68
C PHE A 64 -4.95 17.11 6.77
N ARG A 65 -5.21 15.85 7.15
CA ARG A 65 -6.15 15.53 8.23
C ARG A 65 -5.36 15.06 9.44
N GLN A 66 -5.50 15.78 10.55
CA GLN A 66 -4.98 15.38 11.86
C GLN A 66 -5.83 14.24 12.40
N ILE A 67 -5.20 13.18 12.90
CA ILE A 67 -5.88 12.12 13.65
C ILE A 67 -6.19 12.57 15.07
N SER A 68 -7.16 11.89 15.69
CA SER A 68 -7.48 12.08 17.10
C SER A 68 -7.17 10.79 17.85
N ARG A 69 -6.13 10.80 18.68
CA ARG A 69 -5.78 9.67 19.52
C ARG A 69 -6.74 9.60 20.71
N THR A 70 -7.42 8.49 20.90
CA THR A 70 -8.34 8.27 22.03
C THR A 70 -7.60 7.86 23.30
N PHE A 71 -6.35 7.42 23.18
CA PHE A 71 -5.45 7.08 24.30
C PHE A 71 -4.00 7.37 23.90
N LEU A 72 -3.12 7.43 24.87
CA LEU A 72 -1.67 7.56 24.68
C LEU A 72 -1.00 6.22 24.97
N GLY A 73 -0.09 5.79 24.11
CA GLY A 73 0.67 4.57 24.28
C GLY A 73 0.86 3.77 23.00
N LYS A 74 1.38 2.56 23.15
CA LYS A 74 1.64 1.66 22.03
C LYS A 74 0.35 1.41 21.23
N ASN A 75 0.46 1.42 19.92
CA ASN A 75 -0.64 1.22 18.95
C ASN A 75 -1.74 2.30 18.98
N SER A 76 -1.51 3.44 19.64
CA SER A 76 -2.49 4.54 19.64
C SER A 76 -2.61 5.20 18.27
N LEU A 77 -1.51 5.33 17.53
CA LEU A 77 -1.49 5.82 16.15
C LEU A 77 -2.21 4.85 15.22
N ASP A 78 -1.93 3.56 15.32
CA ASP A 78 -2.55 2.52 14.48
C ASP A 78 -4.06 2.49 14.64
N SER A 79 -4.56 2.59 15.89
CA SER A 79 -5.99 2.66 16.17
C SER A 79 -6.62 3.92 15.60
N ALA A 80 -5.97 5.06 15.73
CA ALA A 80 -6.47 6.32 15.20
C ALA A 80 -6.45 6.36 13.66
N LEU A 81 -5.46 5.74 13.02
CA LEU A 81 -5.43 5.57 11.57
C LEU A 81 -6.51 4.59 11.09
N TYR A 82 -6.75 3.52 11.83
CA TYR A 82 -7.85 2.60 11.56
C TYR A 82 -9.22 3.32 11.61
N ASP A 83 -9.49 4.06 12.67
CA ASP A 83 -10.73 4.83 12.81
C ASP A 83 -10.88 5.87 11.69
N SER A 84 -9.79 6.56 11.35
CA SER A 84 -9.78 7.52 10.25
C SER A 84 -10.05 6.87 8.89
N ALA A 85 -9.55 5.66 8.66
CA ALA A 85 -9.81 4.88 7.46
C ALA A 85 -11.31 4.53 7.36
N GLN A 86 -11.94 4.13 8.47
CA GLN A 86 -13.37 3.84 8.51
C GLN A 86 -14.23 5.09 8.23
N ILE A 87 -13.85 6.24 8.79
CA ILE A 87 -14.56 7.51 8.51
C ILE A 87 -14.45 7.85 7.02
N LEU A 88 -13.27 7.78 6.44
CA LEU A 88 -13.08 8.04 5.01
C LEU A 88 -13.87 7.06 4.12
N TYR A 89 -13.93 5.79 4.53
CA TYR A 89 -14.74 4.79 3.84
C TYR A 89 -16.23 5.15 3.85
N GLN A 90 -16.77 5.61 4.99
CA GLN A 90 -18.14 6.11 5.11
C GLN A 90 -18.36 7.40 4.29
N GLU A 91 -17.35 8.24 4.16
CA GLU A 91 -17.35 9.42 3.28
C GLU A 91 -17.30 9.06 1.78
N GLY A 92 -17.20 7.79 1.43
CA GLY A 92 -17.23 7.28 0.06
C GLY A 92 -15.83 7.11 -0.59
N VAL A 93 -14.75 7.29 0.15
CA VAL A 93 -13.39 7.04 -0.38
C VAL A 93 -13.18 5.54 -0.60
N ARG A 94 -12.65 5.17 -1.77
CA ARG A 94 -12.42 3.77 -2.15
C ARG A 94 -11.01 3.52 -2.71
N LYS A 95 -10.14 4.55 -2.73
CA LYS A 95 -8.74 4.44 -3.13
C LYS A 95 -7.85 4.87 -1.97
N TYR A 96 -6.95 3.99 -1.56
CA TYR A 96 -6.09 4.20 -0.40
C TYR A 96 -4.63 3.90 -0.71
N PHE A 97 -3.75 4.74 -0.19
CA PHE A 97 -2.35 4.42 0.00
C PHE A 97 -2.10 4.22 1.49
N ILE A 98 -1.43 3.16 1.85
CA ILE A 98 -1.06 2.88 3.24
C ILE A 98 0.46 2.82 3.32
N ILE A 99 1.04 3.76 4.07
CA ILE A 99 2.49 3.89 4.24
C ILE A 99 2.85 3.41 5.64
N THR A 100 3.41 2.22 5.73
CA THR A 100 3.83 1.62 7.00
C THR A 100 4.91 0.57 6.79
N THR A 101 5.64 0.27 7.85
CA THR A 101 6.53 -0.90 7.94
C THR A 101 5.99 -1.96 8.89
N ASP A 102 4.83 -1.70 9.52
CA ASP A 102 4.21 -2.58 10.49
C ASP A 102 3.16 -3.52 9.84
N SER A 103 3.28 -4.82 10.09
CA SER A 103 2.36 -5.84 9.59
C SER A 103 0.96 -5.75 10.19
N ASP A 104 0.79 -5.11 11.34
CA ASP A 104 -0.51 -4.96 12.00
C ASP A 104 -1.48 -4.12 11.17
N PHE A 105 -0.99 -3.35 10.20
CA PHE A 105 -1.80 -2.59 9.25
C PHE A 105 -2.60 -3.43 8.25
N VAL A 106 -2.38 -4.74 8.17
CA VAL A 106 -3.23 -5.68 7.41
C VAL A 106 -4.70 -5.53 7.82
N ARG A 107 -4.99 -5.30 9.10
CA ARG A 107 -6.35 -5.09 9.61
C ARG A 107 -7.08 -3.94 8.94
N ILE A 108 -6.37 -2.86 8.59
CA ILE A 108 -6.96 -1.71 7.91
C ILE A 108 -7.40 -2.14 6.50
N ALA A 109 -6.55 -2.84 5.76
CA ALA A 109 -6.87 -3.31 4.43
C ALA A 109 -8.07 -4.28 4.43
N GLU A 110 -8.13 -5.19 5.39
CA GLU A 110 -9.25 -6.12 5.56
C GLU A 110 -10.56 -5.38 5.83
N SER A 111 -10.53 -4.38 6.72
CA SER A 111 -11.72 -3.60 7.08
C SER A 111 -12.25 -2.76 5.91
N LEU A 112 -11.36 -2.23 5.08
CA LEU A 112 -11.73 -1.43 3.90
C LEU A 112 -12.29 -2.27 2.74
N ASN A 113 -12.25 -3.59 2.85
CA ASN A 113 -12.81 -4.54 1.88
C ASN A 113 -13.97 -5.36 2.46
N ALA A 114 -14.43 -5.06 3.68
CA ALA A 114 -15.42 -5.87 4.37
C ALA A 114 -16.83 -5.84 3.72
N GLU A 115 -17.23 -4.70 3.19
CA GLU A 115 -18.52 -4.50 2.54
C GLU A 115 -18.36 -4.28 1.04
N ASP A 116 -17.90 -3.08 0.66
CA ASP A 116 -17.58 -2.75 -0.72
C ASP A 116 -16.07 -2.75 -0.95
N PRO A 117 -15.57 -3.31 -2.05
CA PRO A 117 -14.14 -3.40 -2.27
C PRO A 117 -13.49 -2.02 -2.46
N SER A 118 -12.34 -1.84 -1.81
CA SER A 118 -11.47 -0.68 -1.97
C SER A 118 -10.21 -1.06 -2.74
N TYR A 119 -9.65 -0.11 -3.49
CA TYR A 119 -8.36 -0.28 -4.13
C TYR A 119 -7.26 0.25 -3.22
N ILE A 120 -6.42 -0.65 -2.72
CA ILE A 120 -5.44 -0.34 -1.69
C ILE A 120 -4.04 -0.60 -2.22
N ILE A 121 -3.19 0.40 -2.08
CA ILE A 121 -1.78 0.37 -2.48
C ILE A 121 -0.94 0.50 -1.21
N GLY A 122 -0.12 -0.52 -0.93
CA GLY A 122 0.83 -0.49 0.17
C GLY A 122 2.17 0.11 -0.24
N ILE A 123 2.76 0.89 0.64
CA ILE A 123 4.12 1.40 0.52
C ILE A 123 4.90 0.93 1.75
N GLY A 124 5.96 0.20 1.54
CA GLY A 124 6.78 -0.34 2.63
C GLY A 124 8.19 -0.66 2.20
N THR A 125 8.92 -1.35 3.05
CA THR A 125 10.31 -1.73 2.81
C THR A 125 10.44 -3.10 2.13
N LYS A 126 11.65 -3.45 1.70
CA LYS A 126 11.96 -4.79 1.17
C LYS A 126 11.68 -5.92 2.17
N GLN A 127 11.74 -5.61 3.47
CA GLN A 127 11.53 -6.56 4.57
C GLN A 127 10.06 -6.80 4.90
N ALA A 128 9.13 -6.09 4.25
CA ALA A 128 7.70 -6.30 4.44
C ALA A 128 7.32 -7.78 4.27
N SER A 129 6.54 -8.31 5.21
CA SER A 129 6.07 -9.70 5.18
C SER A 129 5.23 -10.00 3.93
N GLU A 130 5.14 -11.26 3.55
CA GLU A 130 4.25 -11.65 2.45
C GLU A 130 2.79 -11.35 2.77
N ASP A 131 2.37 -11.54 4.02
CA ASP A 131 1.00 -11.24 4.46
C ASP A 131 0.67 -9.77 4.26
N LEU A 132 1.59 -8.86 4.66
CA LEU A 132 1.41 -7.43 4.43
C LEU A 132 1.32 -7.08 2.94
N ARG A 133 2.19 -7.66 2.11
CA ARG A 133 2.17 -7.43 0.65
C ARG A 133 0.91 -7.95 -0.01
N ASN A 134 0.43 -9.11 0.42
CA ASN A 134 -0.74 -9.78 -0.14
C ASN A 134 -2.06 -9.15 0.30
N ALA A 135 -2.05 -8.38 1.40
CA ALA A 135 -3.23 -7.65 1.88
C ALA A 135 -3.66 -6.50 0.96
N TYR A 136 -2.78 -6.07 0.07
CA TYR A 136 -2.99 -4.92 -0.82
C TYR A 136 -3.16 -5.35 -2.27
N ASN A 137 -3.85 -4.52 -3.06
CA ASN A 137 -3.98 -4.73 -4.50
C ASN A 137 -2.63 -4.55 -5.22
N GLU A 138 -1.85 -3.57 -4.77
CA GLU A 138 -0.48 -3.31 -5.22
C GLU A 138 0.42 -3.02 -4.03
N PHE A 139 1.72 -3.29 -4.19
CA PHE A 139 2.72 -2.96 -3.17
C PHE A 139 3.97 -2.38 -3.81
N PHE A 140 4.34 -1.17 -3.39
CA PHE A 140 5.55 -0.50 -3.81
C PHE A 140 6.61 -0.54 -2.70
N VAL A 141 7.82 -0.86 -3.09
CA VAL A 141 8.97 -0.92 -2.16
C VAL A 141 9.70 0.40 -2.17
N TYR A 142 9.97 0.93 -0.98
CA TYR A 142 10.84 2.07 -0.78
C TYR A 142 12.11 1.68 -0.01
N PRO A 143 13.31 2.16 -0.38
CA PRO A 143 13.58 2.87 -1.64
C PRO A 143 13.31 1.99 -2.86
N PRO A 144 12.96 2.60 -4.01
CA PRO A 144 12.68 1.85 -5.22
C PRO A 144 13.92 1.03 -5.63
N PRO A 145 13.72 -0.20 -6.13
CA PRO A 145 14.83 -1.05 -6.52
C PRO A 145 15.64 -0.42 -7.65
N THR A 146 16.96 -0.52 -7.55
CA THR A 146 17.88 -0.04 -8.59
C THR A 146 17.69 -0.80 -9.89
N GLU A 147 18.11 -0.23 -11.02
CA GLU A 147 18.03 -0.91 -12.32
C GLU A 147 18.72 -2.29 -12.33
N LYS A 148 19.83 -2.43 -11.57
CA LYS A 148 20.54 -3.72 -11.43
C LYS A 148 19.65 -4.75 -10.71
N GLU A 149 18.99 -4.35 -9.64
CA GLU A 149 18.08 -5.21 -8.87
C GLU A 149 16.84 -5.58 -9.69
N GLN A 150 16.29 -4.64 -10.45
CA GLN A 150 15.15 -4.90 -11.36
C GLN A 150 15.53 -5.92 -12.44
N LYS A 151 16.69 -5.76 -13.08
CA LYS A 151 17.20 -6.71 -14.08
C LYS A 151 17.47 -8.09 -13.47
N ALA A 152 18.02 -8.14 -12.26
CA ALA A 152 18.26 -9.40 -11.54
C ALA A 152 16.94 -10.11 -11.16
N ALA A 153 15.96 -9.36 -10.65
CA ALA A 153 14.64 -9.88 -10.32
C ALA A 153 13.88 -10.41 -11.55
N ARG A 154 13.98 -9.70 -12.67
CA ARG A 154 13.38 -10.13 -13.94
C ARG A 154 13.99 -11.45 -14.43
N LYS A 155 15.33 -11.56 -14.47
CA LYS A 155 16.02 -12.80 -14.86
C LYS A 155 15.65 -13.98 -13.95
N LYS A 156 15.47 -13.73 -12.63
CA LYS A 156 15.08 -14.77 -11.68
C LYS A 156 13.65 -15.25 -11.90
N ARG A 157 12.72 -14.34 -12.28
CA ARG A 157 11.35 -14.68 -12.63
C ARG A 157 11.28 -15.49 -13.92
N GLU A 158 12.01 -15.07 -14.96
CA GLU A 158 12.09 -15.77 -16.26
C GLU A 158 12.58 -17.21 -16.07
N LYS A 159 13.70 -17.43 -15.32
CA LYS A 159 14.20 -18.78 -15.01
C LYS A 159 13.18 -19.63 -14.25
N LYS A 160 12.50 -19.06 -13.24
CA LYS A 160 11.51 -19.79 -12.45
C LYS A 160 10.28 -20.21 -13.30
N THR A 161 9.93 -19.37 -14.27
CA THR A 161 8.83 -19.67 -15.22
C THR A 161 9.24 -20.81 -16.15
N GLU A 162 10.46 -20.76 -16.70
CA GLU A 162 11.01 -21.83 -17.55
C GLU A 162 11.11 -23.16 -16.84
N GLU A 163 11.60 -23.17 -15.59
CA GLU A 163 11.68 -24.38 -14.74
C GLU A 163 10.29 -24.94 -14.44
N ASN A 164 9.30 -24.09 -14.16
CA ASN A 164 7.93 -24.54 -13.90
C ASN A 164 7.26 -25.09 -15.15
N VAL A 165 7.50 -24.49 -16.32
CA VAL A 165 7.00 -25.01 -17.61
C VAL A 165 7.64 -26.35 -17.95
N ALA A 166 8.96 -26.50 -17.74
CA ALA A 166 9.66 -27.75 -17.94
C ALA A 166 9.16 -28.87 -17.01
N LYS A 167 8.92 -28.55 -15.72
CA LYS A 167 8.35 -29.51 -14.77
C LYS A 167 6.93 -29.94 -15.16
N LYS A 168 6.08 -29.02 -15.62
CA LYS A 168 4.73 -29.35 -16.08
C LYS A 168 4.75 -30.29 -17.27
N LYS A 169 5.57 -30.02 -18.30
CA LYS A 169 5.73 -30.89 -19.47
C LYS A 169 6.24 -32.29 -19.09
N ALA A 170 7.23 -32.38 -18.20
CA ALA A 170 7.75 -33.67 -17.75
C ALA A 170 6.71 -34.50 -16.95
N THR A 171 5.78 -33.85 -16.24
CA THR A 171 4.70 -34.51 -15.51
C THR A 171 3.62 -35.01 -16.49
N GLU A 172 3.26 -34.22 -17.49
CA GLU A 172 2.28 -34.60 -18.52
C GLU A 172 2.78 -35.79 -19.38
N GLU A 173 4.06 -35.78 -19.77
CA GLU A 173 4.66 -36.93 -20.50
C GLU A 173 4.70 -38.23 -19.67
N LYS A 174 4.93 -38.13 -18.36
CA LYS A 174 4.88 -39.31 -17.48
C LYS A 174 3.46 -39.86 -17.33
N THR A 175 2.47 -38.99 -17.25
CA THR A 175 1.05 -39.38 -17.15
C THR A 175 0.55 -40.02 -18.45
N ALA A 176 0.96 -39.47 -19.60
CA ALA A 176 0.60 -40.05 -20.92
C ALA A 176 1.22 -41.43 -21.14
N LYS A 177 2.47 -41.65 -20.70
CA LYS A 177 3.13 -42.96 -20.80
C LYS A 177 2.53 -44.03 -19.88
N ASN A 178 1.97 -43.68 -18.74
CA ASN A 178 1.30 -44.60 -17.83
C ASN A 178 -0.10 -45.02 -18.34
N ASN A 179 -0.82 -44.13 -19.01
CA ASN A 179 -2.14 -44.42 -19.57
C ASN A 179 -2.09 -45.25 -20.88
N ALA A 180 -0.93 -45.35 -21.52
CA ALA A 180 -0.74 -46.16 -22.72
C ALA A 180 -0.31 -47.61 -22.46
N LYS A 181 -0.24 -48.03 -21.18
CA LYS A 181 0.16 -49.39 -20.76
C LYS A 181 -0.94 -50.17 -20.08
N VAL A 182 -2.19 -49.76 -20.21
CA VAL A 182 -3.38 -50.51 -19.75
C VAL A 182 -4.14 -51.08 -20.92
#